data_cd4f514b31fe7e1b4292cf8a6a7ba65e
#
_entry.id   cd4f514b31fe7e1b4292cf8a6a7ba65e
#
_cell.length_a   1.000
_cell.length_b   1.000
_cell.length_c   1.000
_cell.angle_alpha   90.00
_cell.angle_beta   90.00
_cell.angle_gamma   90.00
#
_symmetry.space_group_name_H-M   'P 1'
#
loop_
_entity.id
_entity.type
_entity.pdbx_description
1 polymer ?
#
loop_
_entity_poly.entity_id
_entity_poly.type
_entity_poly.pdbx_seq_one_letter_code
_entity_poly.pdbx_strand_id
1 'polypeptide(L)'
;MKSEKVWSVVVVGAGPNGLTTANLLARYGVDVLLIERNETTVQEPRAVSIDDESLRTMQSISVADAVVSRVVLGYGSDYFSAGGSCFLRVRPTAKEYGYPRRNAFRQPVFEQQLRDYFCTHAVRETRSEAWFSTELIDFRQGPEAVDLVLRRADGSLIEVSTSYLVACDGGRSFVREKLGIKLSGSTFRERWLILDLEETRDLTRDTKVFCDPGRPCLSLPGPDRTRRFEFMLHEGETEPDVTSPEFTRKLLSRHGEECTPLRRSRVYTFHARMADRWRAGRIFLVGDAAHLSPPFAGQGMNSGIRDAHNLAWKIAAVIQGRLGPRLLETYEQERRKHAWEMIQLALRMGKVMMPRSFWSAFGLQAAFRLLSVVPPARNYFAEMKYKPKPRFDSGFLARGDKHSASPLIGRLFPQPEVRAADRTALLDEFLGNNFALVSLPQTPSNLFDKLPAD
;
A
#
# COMPACT_ATOMS: atom_id res chain seq x y z
N MET A 1 -3.54 35.94 -2.25
CA MET A 1 -3.09 36.40 -0.89
C MET A 1 -2.03 35.45 -0.38
N LYS A 2 -0.93 35.96 0.13
CA LYS A 2 0.12 35.15 0.75
C LYS A 2 -0.34 34.78 2.16
N SER A 3 -0.36 33.51 2.51
CA SER A 3 -0.61 33.08 3.89
C SER A 3 0.63 33.42 4.73
N GLU A 4 0.47 34.15 5.84
CA GLU A 4 1.56 34.41 6.78
C GLU A 4 2.04 33.11 7.51
N LYS A 5 1.23 32.04 7.45
CA LYS A 5 1.51 30.78 8.12
C LYS A 5 2.43 29.89 7.26
N VAL A 6 3.59 29.56 7.81
CA VAL A 6 4.45 28.52 7.25
C VAL A 6 4.03 27.17 7.85
N TRP A 7 3.63 26.23 7.00
CA TRP A 7 3.29 24.87 7.42
C TRP A 7 4.55 24.04 7.68
N SER A 8 4.49 23.17 8.64
CA SER A 8 5.59 22.20 8.84
C SER A 8 5.69 21.24 7.65
N VAL A 9 4.55 20.68 7.25
CA VAL A 9 4.44 19.77 6.10
C VAL A 9 3.17 20.04 5.30
N VAL A 10 3.30 20.08 3.98
CA VAL A 10 2.15 19.97 3.07
C VAL A 10 2.17 18.59 2.40
N VAL A 11 1.03 17.89 2.47
CA VAL A 11 0.78 16.61 1.80
C VAL A 11 -0.16 16.81 0.63
N VAL A 12 0.25 16.42 -0.58
CA VAL A 12 -0.53 16.58 -1.81
C VAL A 12 -1.18 15.26 -2.19
N GLY A 13 -2.51 15.25 -2.22
CA GLY A 13 -3.32 14.08 -2.55
C GLY A 13 -3.87 13.37 -1.31
N ALA A 14 -5.20 13.24 -1.21
CA ALA A 14 -5.91 12.56 -0.13
C ALA A 14 -6.34 11.12 -0.49
N GLY A 15 -5.53 10.42 -1.28
CA GLY A 15 -5.64 8.97 -1.45
C GLY A 15 -5.11 8.21 -0.22
N PRO A 16 -5.11 6.85 -0.24
CA PRO A 16 -4.72 6.05 0.91
C PRO A 16 -3.36 6.43 1.50
N ASN A 17 -2.38 6.69 0.65
CA ASN A 17 -1.01 7.00 1.08
C ASN A 17 -0.89 8.41 1.65
N GLY A 18 -1.60 9.40 1.06
CA GLY A 18 -1.60 10.77 1.55
C GLY A 18 -2.32 10.89 2.89
N LEU A 19 -3.49 10.29 3.02
CA LEU A 19 -4.24 10.23 4.27
C LEU A 19 -3.43 9.50 5.37
N THR A 20 -2.76 8.39 5.03
CA THR A 20 -1.87 7.70 5.98
C THR A 20 -0.71 8.60 6.39
N THR A 21 -0.06 9.29 5.45
CA THR A 21 1.05 10.21 5.73
C THR A 21 0.62 11.35 6.64
N ALA A 22 -0.51 11.98 6.33
CA ALA A 22 -1.04 13.10 7.10
C ALA A 22 -1.40 12.68 8.55
N ASN A 23 -2.09 11.55 8.71
CA ASN A 23 -2.44 11.02 10.02
C ASN A 23 -1.20 10.66 10.86
N LEU A 24 -0.19 10.02 10.25
CA LEU A 24 1.05 9.69 10.93
C LEU A 24 1.81 10.94 11.39
N LEU A 25 1.96 11.93 10.51
CA LEU A 25 2.62 13.19 10.85
C LEU A 25 1.92 13.92 12.00
N ALA A 26 0.59 14.03 11.94
CA ALA A 26 -0.20 14.62 13.02
C ALA A 26 -0.06 13.83 14.33
N ARG A 27 -0.07 12.48 14.25
CA ARG A 27 0.16 11.60 15.41
C ARG A 27 1.53 11.81 16.05
N TYR A 28 2.53 12.21 15.27
CA TYR A 28 3.85 12.60 15.75
C TYR A 28 3.95 14.10 16.16
N GLY A 29 2.83 14.81 16.23
CA GLY A 29 2.78 16.20 16.68
C GLY A 29 3.27 17.22 15.65
N VAL A 30 3.17 16.91 14.35
CA VAL A 30 3.56 17.80 13.25
C VAL A 30 2.32 18.46 12.66
N ASP A 31 2.36 19.77 12.45
CA ASP A 31 1.31 20.51 11.75
C ASP A 31 1.30 20.17 10.26
N VAL A 32 0.17 19.69 9.77
CA VAL A 32 0.01 19.21 8.39
C VAL A 32 -1.10 19.97 7.67
N LEU A 33 -0.82 20.44 6.46
CA LEU A 33 -1.83 20.80 5.50
C LEU A 33 -1.96 19.66 4.47
N LEU A 34 -3.10 18.97 4.49
CA LEU A 34 -3.46 18.00 3.46
C LEU A 34 -4.28 18.71 2.37
N ILE A 35 -3.84 18.61 1.11
CA ILE A 35 -4.58 19.17 -0.03
C ILE A 35 -5.02 18.09 -1.00
N GLU A 36 -6.26 18.21 -1.49
CA GLU A 36 -6.84 17.30 -2.49
C GLU A 36 -7.64 18.12 -3.52
N ARG A 37 -7.39 17.86 -4.80
CA ARG A 37 -8.05 18.55 -5.91
C ARG A 37 -9.54 18.21 -6.05
N ASN A 38 -9.93 17.00 -5.64
CA ASN A 38 -11.32 16.57 -5.66
C ASN A 38 -12.07 17.07 -4.40
N GLU A 39 -13.38 17.13 -4.49
CA GLU A 39 -14.27 17.53 -3.39
C GLU A 39 -14.25 16.53 -2.22
N THR A 40 -13.98 15.27 -2.52
CA THR A 40 -13.95 14.19 -1.52
C THR A 40 -12.93 13.11 -1.90
N THR A 41 -12.76 12.11 -1.05
CA THR A 41 -11.99 10.90 -1.34
C THR A 41 -12.62 10.10 -2.48
N VAL A 42 -11.87 9.16 -3.07
CA VAL A 42 -12.35 8.42 -4.23
C VAL A 42 -13.62 7.62 -3.91
N GLN A 43 -14.53 7.60 -4.87
CA GLN A 43 -15.73 6.75 -4.81
C GLN A 43 -15.51 5.40 -5.52
N GLU A 44 -14.47 5.32 -6.33
CA GLU A 44 -14.15 4.13 -7.12
C GLU A 44 -13.05 3.29 -6.46
N PRO A 45 -13.30 2.01 -6.15
CA PRO A 45 -12.29 1.14 -5.57
C PRO A 45 -11.20 0.82 -6.60
N ARG A 46 -9.94 1.17 -6.30
CA ARG A 46 -8.78 0.76 -7.09
C ARG A 46 -8.10 -0.45 -6.43
N ALA A 47 -7.66 -0.31 -5.19
CA ALA A 47 -7.12 -1.40 -4.40
C ALA A 47 -8.23 -2.22 -3.74
N VAL A 48 -7.99 -3.52 -3.55
CA VAL A 48 -8.94 -4.48 -2.94
C VAL A 48 -8.29 -5.34 -1.85
N SER A 49 -6.99 -5.17 -1.59
CA SER A 49 -6.26 -5.95 -0.59
C SER A 49 -5.40 -5.04 0.27
N ILE A 50 -5.57 -5.16 1.59
CA ILE A 50 -4.72 -4.56 2.61
C ILE A 50 -3.98 -5.67 3.36
N ASP A 51 -2.66 -5.51 3.56
CA ASP A 51 -1.85 -6.53 4.20
C ASP A 51 -1.61 -6.26 5.70
N ASP A 52 -0.94 -7.22 6.35
CA ASP A 52 -0.61 -7.20 7.77
C ASP A 52 0.22 -5.97 8.18
N GLU A 53 1.22 -5.60 7.39
CA GLU A 53 2.08 -4.46 7.65
C GLU A 53 1.32 -3.12 7.56
N SER A 54 0.38 -3.04 6.59
CA SER A 54 -0.49 -1.87 6.45
C SER A 54 -1.49 -1.76 7.59
N LEU A 55 -2.08 -2.88 8.06
CA LEU A 55 -2.96 -2.88 9.24
C LEU A 55 -2.19 -2.50 10.52
N ARG A 56 -0.93 -2.94 10.66
CA ARG A 56 -0.06 -2.49 11.75
C ARG A 56 0.21 -0.99 11.69
N THR A 57 0.34 -0.42 10.48
CA THR A 57 0.42 1.04 10.33
C THR A 57 -0.88 1.72 10.75
N MET A 58 -2.04 1.13 10.44
CA MET A 58 -3.34 1.65 10.92
C MET A 58 -3.45 1.60 12.45
N GLN A 59 -2.85 0.61 13.08
CA GLN A 59 -2.75 0.54 14.55
C GLN A 59 -1.95 1.71 15.12
N SER A 60 -0.82 2.06 14.51
CA SER A 60 0.02 3.18 14.99
C SER A 60 -0.67 4.56 14.94
N ILE A 61 -1.70 4.71 14.10
CA ILE A 61 -2.56 5.89 14.05
C ILE A 61 -3.94 5.68 14.73
N SER A 62 -4.10 4.59 15.48
CA SER A 62 -5.31 4.29 16.28
C SER A 62 -6.60 4.10 15.47
N VAL A 63 -6.52 3.66 14.21
CA VAL A 63 -7.69 3.39 13.35
C VAL A 63 -7.84 1.91 12.98
N ALA A 64 -6.96 1.03 13.46
CA ALA A 64 -6.95 -0.38 13.06
C ALA A 64 -8.29 -1.07 13.33
N ASP A 65 -8.89 -0.89 14.50
CA ASP A 65 -10.16 -1.54 14.86
C ASP A 65 -11.30 -1.11 13.93
N ALA A 66 -11.38 0.19 13.61
CA ALA A 66 -12.36 0.71 12.66
C ALA A 66 -12.17 0.10 11.27
N VAL A 67 -10.91 -0.02 10.80
CA VAL A 67 -10.59 -0.64 9.51
C VAL A 67 -10.90 -2.13 9.54
N VAL A 68 -10.44 -2.87 10.55
CA VAL A 68 -10.63 -4.32 10.71
C VAL A 68 -12.10 -4.71 10.72
N SER A 69 -12.96 -3.90 11.34
CA SER A 69 -14.42 -4.15 11.37
C SER A 69 -15.09 -4.12 9.98
N ARG A 70 -14.42 -3.61 8.95
CA ARG A 70 -14.93 -3.41 7.59
C ARG A 70 -14.17 -4.19 6.53
N VAL A 71 -13.38 -5.20 6.91
CA VAL A 71 -12.59 -6.02 5.99
C VAL A 71 -12.90 -7.50 6.13
N VAL A 72 -12.66 -8.26 5.07
CA VAL A 72 -12.67 -9.74 5.11
C VAL A 72 -11.26 -10.19 5.47
N LEU A 73 -11.06 -10.57 6.73
CA LEU A 73 -9.75 -10.96 7.25
C LEU A 73 -9.29 -12.33 6.74
N GLY A 74 -8.01 -12.47 6.43
CA GLY A 74 -7.34 -13.75 6.24
C GLY A 74 -7.80 -14.53 5.01
N TYR A 75 -8.09 -13.87 3.89
CA TYR A 75 -8.49 -14.57 2.67
C TYR A 75 -7.30 -15.22 1.96
N GLY A 76 -7.57 -16.35 1.30
CA GLY A 76 -6.60 -17.10 0.50
C GLY A 76 -6.73 -16.85 -1.01
N SER A 77 -6.10 -17.75 -1.78
CA SER A 77 -6.26 -17.79 -3.23
C SER A 77 -6.24 -19.21 -3.75
N ASP A 78 -7.19 -19.55 -4.62
CA ASP A 78 -7.25 -20.79 -5.37
C ASP A 78 -6.93 -20.53 -6.84
N TYR A 79 -6.00 -21.27 -7.39
CA TYR A 79 -5.56 -21.17 -8.77
C TYR A 79 -6.14 -22.34 -9.59
N PHE A 80 -6.88 -21.99 -10.62
CA PHE A 80 -7.60 -22.95 -11.48
C PHE A 80 -7.01 -22.99 -12.88
N SER A 81 -6.98 -24.19 -13.45
CA SER A 81 -6.72 -24.39 -14.88
C SER A 81 -7.90 -23.92 -15.73
N ALA A 82 -7.74 -23.82 -17.04
CA ALA A 82 -8.83 -23.56 -18.00
C ALA A 82 -9.99 -24.58 -17.87
N GLY A 83 -9.69 -25.82 -17.52
CA GLY A 83 -10.68 -26.87 -17.27
C GLY A 83 -11.29 -26.86 -15.86
N GLY A 84 -11.07 -25.79 -15.05
CA GLY A 84 -11.68 -25.65 -13.72
C GLY A 84 -11.00 -26.48 -12.61
N SER A 85 -9.92 -27.20 -12.87
CA SER A 85 -9.20 -27.98 -11.85
C SER A 85 -8.28 -27.10 -11.03
N CYS A 86 -8.41 -27.09 -9.69
CA CYS A 86 -7.53 -26.36 -8.79
C CYS A 86 -6.15 -27.05 -8.71
N PHE A 87 -5.10 -26.29 -8.95
CA PHE A 87 -3.71 -26.80 -8.95
C PHE A 87 -2.79 -26.18 -7.88
N LEU A 88 -3.19 -25.04 -7.32
CA LEU A 88 -2.44 -24.38 -6.25
C LEU A 88 -3.42 -23.70 -5.29
N ARG A 89 -3.17 -23.86 -3.98
CA ARG A 89 -3.91 -23.18 -2.90
C ARG A 89 -2.95 -22.39 -2.03
N VAL A 90 -3.29 -21.12 -1.81
CA VAL A 90 -2.56 -20.21 -0.93
C VAL A 90 -3.47 -19.88 0.25
N ARG A 91 -3.05 -20.25 1.46
CA ARG A 91 -3.82 -20.10 2.70
C ARG A 91 -2.89 -19.65 3.82
N PRO A 92 -2.44 -18.37 3.81
CA PRO A 92 -1.54 -17.89 4.85
C PRO A 92 -2.27 -17.82 6.20
N THR A 93 -1.72 -18.48 7.20
CA THR A 93 -2.24 -18.51 8.56
C THR A 93 -1.44 -17.68 9.54
N ALA A 94 -0.17 -17.40 9.19
CA ALA A 94 0.74 -16.64 10.03
C ALA A 94 0.30 -15.19 10.22
N LYS A 95 0.41 -14.69 11.46
CA LYS A 95 0.17 -13.30 11.87
C LYS A 95 1.45 -12.68 12.46
N GLU A 96 2.57 -12.80 11.75
CA GLU A 96 3.90 -12.38 12.22
C GLU A 96 3.91 -10.90 12.68
N TYR A 97 3.05 -10.07 12.08
CA TYR A 97 2.94 -8.64 12.40
C TYR A 97 1.59 -8.26 13.05
N GLY A 98 0.96 -9.20 13.78
CA GLY A 98 -0.26 -9.00 14.55
C GLY A 98 -1.56 -9.22 13.77
N TYR A 99 -1.53 -9.13 12.45
CA TYR A 99 -2.70 -9.22 11.58
C TYR A 99 -2.54 -10.33 10.52
N PRO A 100 -3.66 -10.82 9.92
CA PRO A 100 -3.58 -11.75 8.79
C PRO A 100 -2.91 -11.08 7.58
N ARG A 101 -2.12 -11.86 6.84
CA ARG A 101 -1.31 -11.36 5.71
C ARG A 101 -2.08 -10.77 4.55
N ARG A 102 -3.35 -11.13 4.38
CA ARG A 102 -4.21 -10.65 3.28
C ARG A 102 -5.61 -10.41 3.80
N ASN A 103 -6.13 -9.22 3.54
CA ASN A 103 -7.45 -8.83 4.00
C ASN A 103 -8.13 -8.06 2.86
N ALA A 104 -9.35 -8.48 2.48
CA ALA A 104 -10.09 -7.82 1.42
C ALA A 104 -10.86 -6.63 1.99
N PHE A 105 -10.83 -5.50 1.30
CA PHE A 105 -11.39 -4.24 1.77
C PHE A 105 -12.01 -3.43 0.64
N ARG A 106 -12.79 -2.41 1.00
CA ARG A 106 -13.33 -1.40 0.08
C ARG A 106 -12.55 -0.10 0.25
N GLN A 107 -11.78 0.29 -0.76
CA GLN A 107 -10.94 1.49 -0.71
C GLN A 107 -11.72 2.77 -0.36
N PRO A 108 -12.91 3.07 -0.92
CA PRO A 108 -13.68 4.25 -0.53
C PRO A 108 -14.01 4.31 0.97
N VAL A 109 -14.38 3.16 1.57
CA VAL A 109 -14.67 3.07 3.01
C VAL A 109 -13.40 3.31 3.84
N PHE A 110 -12.29 2.71 3.43
CA PHE A 110 -11.00 2.88 4.09
C PHE A 110 -10.50 4.34 4.04
N GLU A 111 -10.58 4.99 2.88
CA GLU A 111 -10.20 6.40 2.74
C GLU A 111 -11.10 7.31 3.58
N GLN A 112 -12.42 7.03 3.59
CA GLN A 112 -13.35 7.78 4.42
C GLN A 112 -13.01 7.66 5.91
N GLN A 113 -12.70 6.46 6.42
CA GLN A 113 -12.27 6.25 7.80
C GLN A 113 -11.01 7.04 8.15
N LEU A 114 -10.00 7.03 7.27
CA LEU A 114 -8.76 7.80 7.47
C LEU A 114 -9.00 9.32 7.41
N ARG A 115 -9.87 9.78 6.51
CA ARG A 115 -10.27 11.19 6.40
C ARG A 115 -11.00 11.64 7.65
N ASP A 116 -12.00 10.89 8.08
CA ASP A 116 -12.80 11.22 9.25
C ASP A 116 -11.94 11.27 10.51
N TYR A 117 -11.02 10.31 10.66
CA TYR A 117 -10.06 10.32 11.75
C TYR A 117 -9.16 11.55 11.72
N PHE A 118 -8.60 11.90 10.54
CA PHE A 118 -7.77 13.10 10.38
C PHE A 118 -8.54 14.36 10.76
N CYS A 119 -9.74 14.55 10.22
CA CYS A 119 -10.55 15.75 10.44
C CYS A 119 -11.05 15.87 11.88
N THR A 120 -11.23 14.77 12.61
CA THR A 120 -11.78 14.79 13.97
C THR A 120 -10.73 14.77 15.07
N HIS A 121 -9.61 14.08 14.86
CA HIS A 121 -8.56 13.87 15.88
C HIS A 121 -7.30 14.67 15.56
N ALA A 122 -6.72 14.50 14.38
CA ALA A 122 -5.47 15.15 14.01
C ALA A 122 -5.59 16.69 14.04
N VAL A 123 -6.71 17.21 13.55
CA VAL A 123 -6.98 18.69 13.56
C VAL A 123 -7.11 19.24 14.99
N ARG A 124 -7.52 18.42 15.96
CA ARG A 124 -7.65 18.85 17.38
C ARG A 124 -6.31 18.77 18.14
N GLU A 125 -5.50 17.79 17.82
CA GLU A 125 -4.23 17.54 18.53
C GLU A 125 -3.09 18.42 17.99
N THR A 126 -3.18 18.82 16.71
CA THR A 126 -2.20 19.68 16.04
C THR A 126 -2.94 20.80 15.28
N ARG A 127 -2.22 21.77 14.71
CA ARG A 127 -2.81 22.81 13.85
C ARG A 127 -3.00 22.34 12.41
N SER A 128 -3.31 21.05 12.23
CA SER A 128 -3.48 20.44 10.92
C SER A 128 -4.80 20.83 10.27
N GLU A 129 -4.81 20.87 8.94
CA GLU A 129 -5.98 21.20 8.13
C GLU A 129 -6.07 20.29 6.90
N ALA A 130 -7.28 20.04 6.41
CA ALA A 130 -7.53 19.37 5.13
C ALA A 130 -8.30 20.29 4.19
N TRP A 131 -7.71 20.60 3.03
CA TRP A 131 -8.31 21.42 2.00
C TRP A 131 -8.64 20.57 0.78
N PHE A 132 -9.91 20.20 0.67
CA PHE A 132 -10.47 19.55 -0.50
C PHE A 132 -10.82 20.61 -1.56
N SER A 133 -11.09 20.18 -2.79
CA SER A 133 -11.30 21.06 -3.95
C SER A 133 -10.18 22.10 -4.10
N THR A 134 -8.96 21.70 -3.76
CA THR A 134 -7.76 22.54 -3.75
C THR A 134 -6.63 21.84 -4.49
N GLU A 135 -6.19 22.41 -5.59
CA GLU A 135 -5.19 21.83 -6.49
C GLU A 135 -3.85 22.56 -6.38
N LEU A 136 -2.76 21.80 -6.25
CA LEU A 136 -1.41 22.34 -6.42
C LEU A 136 -1.15 22.60 -7.91
N ILE A 137 -0.98 23.87 -8.28
CA ILE A 137 -0.74 24.26 -9.69
C ILE A 137 0.69 24.72 -9.96
N ASP A 138 1.41 25.14 -8.93
CA ASP A 138 2.81 25.52 -9.03
C ASP A 138 3.53 25.40 -7.69
N PHE A 139 4.86 25.24 -7.72
CA PHE A 139 5.71 25.32 -6.54
C PHE A 139 7.14 25.73 -6.89
N ARG A 140 7.79 26.36 -5.93
CA ARG A 140 9.21 26.73 -6.00
C ARG A 140 9.90 26.34 -4.70
N GLN A 141 10.99 25.58 -4.82
CA GLN A 141 11.79 25.20 -3.66
C GLN A 141 12.92 26.21 -3.42
N GLY A 142 12.97 26.78 -2.22
CA GLY A 142 14.06 27.55 -1.68
C GLY A 142 14.96 26.74 -0.75
N PRO A 143 15.97 27.38 -0.14
CA PRO A 143 16.89 26.71 0.80
C PRO A 143 16.18 26.19 2.06
N GLU A 144 15.22 26.92 2.60
CA GLU A 144 14.56 26.62 3.88
C GLU A 144 13.10 26.22 3.77
N ALA A 145 12.44 26.55 2.66
CA ALA A 145 11.01 26.30 2.46
C ALA A 145 10.69 25.94 1.00
N VAL A 146 9.49 25.42 0.80
CA VAL A 146 8.86 25.25 -0.50
C VAL A 146 7.64 26.16 -0.55
N ASP A 147 7.60 27.09 -1.49
CA ASP A 147 6.46 27.96 -1.75
C ASP A 147 5.55 27.27 -2.78
N LEU A 148 4.27 27.22 -2.48
CA LEU A 148 3.24 26.54 -3.25
C LEU A 148 2.22 27.53 -3.74
N VAL A 149 1.74 27.37 -4.97
CA VAL A 149 0.58 28.08 -5.51
C VAL A 149 -0.57 27.10 -5.64
N LEU A 150 -1.63 27.33 -4.90
CA LEU A 150 -2.82 26.49 -4.83
C LEU A 150 -3.98 27.18 -5.51
N ARG A 151 -4.80 26.43 -6.24
CA ARG A 151 -6.04 26.89 -6.84
C ARG A 151 -7.22 26.26 -6.11
N ARG A 152 -8.15 27.08 -5.64
CA ARG A 152 -9.40 26.65 -5.00
C ARG A 152 -10.51 26.39 -6.03
N ALA A 153 -11.62 25.82 -5.56
CA ALA A 153 -12.79 25.51 -6.40
C ALA A 153 -13.38 26.75 -7.11
N ASP A 154 -13.31 27.91 -6.47
CA ASP A 154 -13.78 29.21 -7.03
C ASP A 154 -12.79 29.84 -8.03
N GLY A 155 -11.66 29.15 -8.33
CA GLY A 155 -10.60 29.63 -9.20
C GLY A 155 -9.61 30.57 -8.51
N SER A 156 -9.81 30.96 -7.27
CA SER A 156 -8.90 31.83 -6.53
C SER A 156 -7.55 31.14 -6.27
N LEU A 157 -6.47 31.95 -6.29
CA LEU A 157 -5.12 31.50 -6.04
C LEU A 157 -4.67 31.87 -4.63
N ILE A 158 -4.04 30.92 -3.94
CA ILE A 158 -3.48 31.10 -2.62
C ILE A 158 -2.01 30.66 -2.66
N GLU A 159 -1.15 31.46 -2.09
CA GLU A 159 0.24 31.11 -1.85
C GLU A 159 0.40 30.55 -0.43
N VAL A 160 1.09 29.44 -0.30
CA VAL A 160 1.36 28.73 0.95
C VAL A 160 2.83 28.33 0.99
N SER A 161 3.49 28.55 2.12
CA SER A 161 4.86 28.10 2.34
C SER A 161 4.91 26.90 3.30
N THR A 162 5.82 25.95 3.05
CA THR A 162 6.02 24.77 3.90
C THR A 162 7.48 24.38 4.06
N SER A 163 7.86 23.80 5.21
CA SER A 163 9.20 23.27 5.39
C SER A 163 9.48 22.04 4.55
N TYR A 164 8.47 21.16 4.37
CA TYR A 164 8.58 19.97 3.54
C TYR A 164 7.30 19.74 2.73
N LEU A 165 7.46 19.26 1.50
CA LEU A 165 6.37 18.86 0.60
C LEU A 165 6.41 17.34 0.41
N VAL A 166 5.29 16.66 0.69
CA VAL A 166 5.14 15.22 0.46
C VAL A 166 4.10 15.00 -0.65
N ALA A 167 4.57 14.50 -1.78
CA ALA A 167 3.74 14.23 -2.94
C ALA A 167 3.17 12.79 -2.88
N CYS A 168 1.86 12.72 -2.62
CA CYS A 168 1.04 11.51 -2.67
C CYS A 168 0.00 11.60 -3.82
N ASP A 169 0.31 12.35 -4.87
CA ASP A 169 -0.56 12.76 -5.97
C ASP A 169 -0.70 11.72 -7.08
N GLY A 170 -0.25 10.49 -6.80
CA GLY A 170 -0.53 9.30 -7.61
C GLY A 170 0.35 9.14 -8.84
N GLY A 171 -0.01 8.18 -9.70
CA GLY A 171 0.83 7.75 -10.84
C GLY A 171 1.09 8.84 -11.88
N ARG A 172 0.19 9.83 -12.00
CA ARG A 172 0.34 11.03 -12.82
C ARG A 172 0.75 12.22 -11.97
N SER A 173 1.70 12.03 -11.06
CA SER A 173 2.17 13.03 -10.11
C SER A 173 2.66 14.30 -10.82
N PHE A 174 1.96 15.41 -10.59
CA PHE A 174 2.38 16.75 -11.03
C PHE A 174 3.71 17.14 -10.41
N VAL A 175 3.88 16.84 -9.10
CA VAL A 175 5.11 17.19 -8.37
C VAL A 175 6.31 16.47 -8.98
N ARG A 176 6.20 15.16 -9.23
CA ARG A 176 7.26 14.37 -9.87
C ARG A 176 7.62 14.93 -11.24
N GLU A 177 6.62 15.19 -12.08
CA GLU A 177 6.81 15.70 -13.46
C GLU A 177 7.48 17.07 -13.47
N LYS A 178 7.03 17.99 -12.60
CA LYS A 178 7.62 19.31 -12.46
C LYS A 178 9.07 19.30 -11.96
N LEU A 179 9.44 18.30 -11.13
CA LEU A 179 10.82 18.06 -10.71
C LEU A 179 11.69 17.42 -11.80
N GLY A 180 11.14 17.08 -12.97
CA GLY A 180 11.82 16.38 -14.05
C GLY A 180 12.26 14.96 -13.68
N ILE A 181 11.62 14.34 -12.68
CA ILE A 181 11.92 12.98 -12.24
C ILE A 181 11.18 11.98 -13.15
N LYS A 182 11.94 11.12 -13.81
CA LYS A 182 11.40 10.10 -14.73
C LYS A 182 10.92 8.87 -13.98
N LEU A 183 9.90 8.19 -14.53
CA LEU A 183 9.50 6.84 -14.15
C LEU A 183 10.12 5.83 -15.13
N SER A 184 11.10 5.08 -14.64
CA SER A 184 11.77 4.02 -15.40
C SER A 184 11.06 2.68 -15.21
N GLY A 185 11.02 1.84 -16.25
CA GLY A 185 10.38 0.51 -16.18
C GLY A 185 9.56 0.20 -17.41
N SER A 186 8.50 -0.62 -17.24
CA SER A 186 7.68 -1.12 -18.35
C SER A 186 6.19 -0.86 -18.14
N THR A 187 5.47 -0.88 -19.25
CA THR A 187 3.99 -0.88 -19.27
C THR A 187 3.54 -2.18 -19.90
N PHE A 188 2.54 -2.82 -19.32
CA PHE A 188 1.93 -4.02 -19.89
C PHE A 188 1.23 -3.67 -21.21
N ARG A 189 1.33 -4.56 -22.18
CA ARG A 189 0.57 -4.46 -23.42
C ARG A 189 -0.87 -4.86 -23.20
N GLU A 190 -1.07 -5.85 -22.33
CA GLU A 190 -2.37 -6.40 -21.98
C GLU A 190 -3.16 -5.39 -21.15
N ARG A 191 -4.38 -5.09 -21.62
CA ARG A 191 -5.35 -4.30 -20.88
C ARG A 191 -6.27 -5.24 -20.10
N TRP A 192 -6.84 -4.72 -19.04
CA TRP A 192 -7.70 -5.49 -18.15
C TRP A 192 -9.02 -4.79 -17.94
N LEU A 193 -10.11 -5.53 -18.11
CA LEU A 193 -11.46 -5.10 -17.77
C LEU A 193 -11.70 -5.43 -16.30
N ILE A 194 -12.00 -4.41 -15.52
CA ILE A 194 -12.33 -4.52 -14.10
C ILE A 194 -13.83 -4.34 -13.95
N LEU A 195 -14.50 -5.34 -13.35
CA LEU A 195 -15.92 -5.34 -13.03
C LEU A 195 -16.09 -5.44 -11.53
N ASP A 196 -16.66 -4.41 -10.91
CA ASP A 196 -17.03 -4.42 -9.49
C ASP A 196 -18.51 -4.73 -9.34
N LEU A 197 -18.83 -5.85 -8.67
CA LEU A 197 -20.17 -6.35 -8.43
C LEU A 197 -20.63 -6.03 -7.02
N GLU A 198 -21.91 -5.78 -6.87
CA GLU A 198 -22.64 -5.72 -5.59
C GLU A 198 -23.58 -6.91 -5.48
N GLU A 199 -23.83 -7.39 -4.24
CA GLU A 199 -24.70 -8.52 -3.96
C GLU A 199 -24.34 -9.82 -4.72
N THR A 200 -23.03 -10.11 -4.84
CA THR A 200 -22.54 -11.32 -5.49
C THR A 200 -23.18 -12.58 -4.90
N ARG A 201 -23.42 -13.56 -5.77
CA ARG A 201 -23.88 -14.92 -5.39
C ARG A 201 -22.73 -15.78 -4.90
N ASP A 202 -21.50 -15.48 -5.33
CA ASP A 202 -20.29 -16.18 -4.90
C ASP A 202 -19.81 -15.66 -3.54
N LEU A 203 -20.19 -16.34 -2.47
CA LEU A 203 -19.84 -16.02 -1.09
C LEU A 203 -18.51 -16.61 -0.64
N THR A 204 -17.72 -17.21 -1.54
CA THR A 204 -16.40 -17.74 -1.18
C THR A 204 -15.48 -16.61 -0.75
N ARG A 205 -14.77 -16.82 0.36
CA ARG A 205 -13.89 -15.82 0.96
C ARG A 205 -12.57 -15.64 0.21
N ASP A 206 -12.23 -16.61 -0.66
CA ASP A 206 -10.93 -16.65 -1.31
C ASP A 206 -10.99 -16.06 -2.73
N THR A 207 -9.85 -15.53 -3.15
CA THR A 207 -9.64 -15.16 -4.55
C THR A 207 -9.60 -16.41 -5.40
N LYS A 208 -10.32 -16.41 -6.51
CA LYS A 208 -10.20 -17.41 -7.58
C LYS A 208 -9.38 -16.83 -8.72
N VAL A 209 -8.31 -17.52 -9.09
CA VAL A 209 -7.42 -17.14 -10.18
C VAL A 209 -7.55 -18.16 -11.29
N PHE A 210 -8.14 -17.78 -12.40
CA PHE A 210 -8.35 -18.64 -13.56
C PHE A 210 -7.18 -18.43 -14.54
N CYS A 211 -6.22 -19.34 -14.51
CA CYS A 211 -5.01 -19.32 -15.35
C CYS A 211 -5.33 -19.95 -16.73
N ASP A 212 -6.30 -19.37 -17.42
CA ASP A 212 -6.74 -19.78 -18.76
C ASP A 212 -5.94 -19.02 -19.80
N PRO A 213 -5.13 -19.69 -20.66
CA PRO A 213 -4.42 -19.03 -21.76
C PRO A 213 -5.34 -18.26 -22.73
N GLY A 214 -6.60 -18.70 -22.84
CA GLY A 214 -7.59 -18.02 -23.66
C GLY A 214 -8.00 -16.67 -23.10
N ARG A 215 -8.39 -16.60 -21.82
CA ARG A 215 -8.74 -15.36 -21.12
C ARG A 215 -8.46 -15.48 -19.63
N PRO A 216 -7.27 -15.11 -19.17
CA PRO A 216 -6.98 -15.03 -17.74
C PRO A 216 -7.99 -14.16 -17.01
N CYS A 217 -8.42 -14.64 -15.84
CA CYS A 217 -9.41 -13.94 -15.04
C CYS A 217 -9.10 -14.10 -13.55
N LEU A 218 -9.38 -13.06 -12.78
CA LEU A 218 -9.38 -13.08 -11.32
C LEU A 218 -10.78 -12.77 -10.80
N SER A 219 -11.18 -13.46 -9.73
CA SER A 219 -12.38 -13.15 -8.95
C SER A 219 -11.94 -12.91 -7.51
N LEU A 220 -12.06 -11.66 -7.03
CA LEU A 220 -11.57 -11.24 -5.72
C LEU A 220 -12.74 -10.93 -4.79
N PRO A 221 -12.74 -11.47 -3.56
CA PRO A 221 -13.77 -11.16 -2.58
C PRO A 221 -13.67 -9.73 -2.09
N GLY A 222 -14.78 -9.18 -1.64
CA GLY A 222 -14.87 -7.92 -0.92
C GLY A 222 -15.82 -8.05 0.27
N PRO A 223 -15.80 -7.08 1.21
CA PRO A 223 -16.81 -7.01 2.27
C PRO A 223 -18.21 -6.70 1.69
N ASP A 224 -19.24 -6.84 2.52
CA ASP A 224 -20.62 -6.46 2.19
C ASP A 224 -21.16 -7.12 0.91
N ARG A 225 -20.82 -8.40 0.68
CA ARG A 225 -21.20 -9.16 -0.53
C ARG A 225 -20.76 -8.50 -1.85
N THR A 226 -19.65 -7.77 -1.83
CA THR A 226 -19.02 -7.25 -3.06
C THR A 226 -18.01 -8.23 -3.61
N ARG A 227 -17.85 -8.23 -4.94
CA ARG A 227 -16.84 -9.04 -5.62
C ARG A 227 -16.31 -8.30 -6.83
N ARG A 228 -15.01 -8.42 -7.05
CA ARG A 228 -14.36 -7.88 -8.24
C ARG A 228 -13.97 -8.99 -9.19
N PHE A 229 -14.28 -8.81 -10.46
CA PHE A 229 -13.71 -9.60 -11.54
C PHE A 229 -12.73 -8.75 -12.34
N GLU A 230 -11.61 -9.36 -12.72
CA GLU A 230 -10.60 -8.76 -13.57
C GLU A 230 -10.35 -9.71 -14.74
N PHE A 231 -10.65 -9.27 -15.98
CA PHE A 231 -10.50 -10.08 -17.20
C PHE A 231 -9.41 -9.47 -18.07
N MET A 232 -8.44 -10.26 -18.50
CA MET A 232 -7.49 -9.84 -19.54
C MET A 232 -8.23 -9.65 -20.86
N LEU A 233 -7.98 -8.52 -21.51
CA LEU A 233 -8.53 -8.21 -22.82
C LEU A 233 -7.65 -8.75 -23.93
N HIS A 234 -8.28 -9.15 -25.04
CA HIS A 234 -7.59 -9.53 -26.27
C HIS A 234 -7.16 -8.30 -27.06
N GLU A 235 -6.20 -8.48 -27.93
CA GLU A 235 -5.82 -7.46 -28.90
C GLU A 235 -7.01 -7.13 -29.81
N GLY A 236 -7.24 -5.84 -30.06
CA GLY A 236 -8.37 -5.36 -30.85
C GLY A 236 -9.68 -5.12 -30.08
N GLU A 237 -9.85 -5.65 -28.87
CA GLU A 237 -11.04 -5.34 -28.03
C GLU A 237 -11.00 -3.86 -27.59
N THR A 238 -12.02 -3.07 -27.96
CA THR A 238 -12.08 -1.63 -27.61
C THR A 238 -12.80 -1.41 -26.30
N GLU A 239 -12.51 -0.30 -25.60
CA GLU A 239 -13.16 0.00 -24.31
C GLU A 239 -14.70 0.11 -24.43
N PRO A 240 -15.29 0.78 -25.46
CA PRO A 240 -16.74 0.83 -25.62
C PRO A 240 -17.37 -0.57 -25.76
N ASP A 241 -16.73 -1.48 -26.52
CA ASP A 241 -17.26 -2.82 -26.73
C ASP A 241 -17.24 -3.63 -25.45
N VAL A 242 -16.09 -3.67 -24.75
CA VAL A 242 -15.93 -4.54 -23.57
C VAL A 242 -16.65 -4.02 -22.33
N THR A 243 -16.98 -2.75 -22.27
CA THR A 243 -17.79 -2.18 -21.17
C THR A 243 -19.30 -2.25 -21.43
N SER A 244 -19.72 -2.73 -22.62
CA SER A 244 -21.13 -2.89 -22.96
C SER A 244 -21.83 -3.91 -22.02
N PRO A 245 -23.12 -3.71 -21.70
CA PRO A 245 -23.87 -4.64 -20.85
C PRO A 245 -23.91 -6.07 -21.40
N GLU A 246 -23.94 -6.24 -22.73
CA GLU A 246 -23.96 -7.55 -23.38
C GLU A 246 -22.64 -8.30 -23.14
N PHE A 247 -21.50 -7.63 -23.41
CA PHE A 247 -20.19 -8.22 -23.27
C PHE A 247 -19.89 -8.57 -21.79
N THR A 248 -20.18 -7.65 -20.87
CA THR A 248 -19.95 -7.88 -19.43
C THR A 248 -20.82 -9.02 -18.90
N ARG A 249 -22.10 -9.09 -19.28
CA ARG A 249 -23.00 -10.20 -18.93
C ARG A 249 -22.48 -11.54 -19.46
N LYS A 250 -22.01 -11.59 -20.70
CA LYS A 250 -21.42 -12.79 -21.31
C LYS A 250 -20.17 -13.27 -20.57
N LEU A 251 -19.32 -12.38 -20.09
CA LEU A 251 -18.17 -12.76 -19.27
C LEU A 251 -18.60 -13.29 -17.90
N LEU A 252 -19.52 -12.60 -17.24
CA LEU A 252 -20.00 -12.93 -15.91
C LEU A 252 -20.83 -14.22 -15.89
N SER A 253 -21.54 -14.59 -16.99
CA SER A 253 -22.31 -15.84 -17.07
C SER A 253 -21.45 -17.08 -16.89
N ARG A 254 -20.17 -17.04 -17.27
CA ARG A 254 -19.23 -18.15 -17.05
C ARG A 254 -18.94 -18.41 -15.55
N HIS A 255 -19.33 -17.46 -14.71
CA HIS A 255 -19.10 -17.48 -13.26
C HIS A 255 -20.42 -17.47 -12.46
N GLY A 256 -21.59 -17.58 -13.13
CA GLY A 256 -22.90 -17.54 -12.49
C GLY A 256 -23.33 -16.17 -11.97
N GLU A 257 -22.73 -15.09 -12.48
CA GLU A 257 -22.94 -13.71 -12.02
C GLU A 257 -23.59 -12.80 -13.09
N GLU A 258 -24.22 -13.39 -14.11
CA GLU A 258 -24.83 -12.66 -15.24
C GLU A 258 -25.97 -11.70 -14.85
N CYS A 259 -26.61 -11.97 -13.72
CA CYS A 259 -27.72 -11.17 -13.18
C CYS A 259 -27.30 -10.30 -11.99
N THR A 260 -26.04 -10.34 -11.58
CA THR A 260 -25.55 -9.61 -10.41
C THR A 260 -25.38 -8.12 -10.75
N PRO A 261 -25.84 -7.20 -9.87
CA PRO A 261 -25.70 -5.76 -10.10
C PRO A 261 -24.23 -5.34 -10.30
N LEU A 262 -23.97 -4.66 -11.42
CA LEU A 262 -22.67 -4.14 -11.79
C LEU A 262 -22.56 -2.67 -11.35
N ARG A 263 -21.74 -2.44 -10.33
CA ARG A 263 -21.45 -1.07 -9.85
C ARG A 263 -20.55 -0.31 -10.80
N ARG A 264 -19.58 -1.02 -11.40
CA ARG A 264 -18.51 -0.38 -12.20
C ARG A 264 -17.96 -1.31 -13.25
N SER A 265 -17.69 -0.73 -14.42
CA SER A 265 -16.94 -1.35 -15.51
C SER A 265 -15.87 -0.37 -15.99
N ARG A 266 -14.58 -0.76 -15.99
CA ARG A 266 -13.45 0.09 -16.40
C ARG A 266 -12.32 -0.72 -16.99
N VAL A 267 -11.63 -0.16 -17.96
CA VAL A 267 -10.42 -0.72 -18.55
C VAL A 267 -9.19 -0.07 -17.96
N TYR A 268 -8.22 -0.90 -17.55
CA TYR A 268 -6.95 -0.47 -16.99
C TYR A 268 -5.76 -1.01 -17.77
N THR A 269 -4.71 -0.19 -17.82
CA THR A 269 -3.37 -0.60 -18.26
C THR A 269 -2.46 -0.60 -17.04
N PHE A 270 -1.73 -1.68 -16.83
CA PHE A 270 -0.84 -1.83 -15.67
C PHE A 270 0.59 -1.39 -15.99
N HIS A 271 1.25 -0.86 -14.99
CA HIS A 271 2.62 -0.38 -15.08
C HIS A 271 3.49 -1.06 -14.02
N ALA A 272 4.74 -1.33 -14.38
CA ALA A 272 5.81 -1.76 -13.49
C ALA A 272 6.93 -0.72 -13.62
N ARG A 273 6.83 0.38 -12.88
CA ARG A 273 7.70 1.55 -13.02
C ARG A 273 8.15 2.08 -11.67
N MET A 274 9.31 2.71 -11.64
CA MET A 274 9.87 3.35 -10.45
C MET A 274 10.50 4.69 -10.81
N ALA A 275 10.31 5.69 -9.96
CA ALA A 275 10.94 6.99 -10.09
C ALA A 275 12.46 6.87 -9.90
N ASP A 276 13.23 7.61 -10.70
CA ASP A 276 14.69 7.53 -10.67
C ASP A 276 15.26 8.05 -9.34
N ARG A 277 14.52 8.92 -8.65
CA ARG A 277 14.78 9.38 -7.28
C ARG A 277 13.46 9.68 -6.56
N TRP A 278 13.44 9.53 -5.23
CA TRP A 278 12.24 9.71 -4.40
C TRP A 278 12.27 10.99 -3.57
N ARG A 279 13.40 11.68 -3.61
CA ARG A 279 13.61 12.94 -2.89
C ARG A 279 14.29 13.97 -3.78
N ALA A 280 13.89 15.23 -3.68
CA ALA A 280 14.57 16.39 -4.24
C ALA A 280 14.59 17.52 -3.20
N GLY A 281 15.67 17.63 -2.44
CA GLY A 281 15.78 18.59 -1.35
C GLY A 281 14.74 18.36 -0.25
N ARG A 282 13.73 19.25 -0.16
CA ARG A 282 12.64 19.23 0.82
C ARG A 282 11.35 18.56 0.30
N ILE A 283 11.40 18.01 -0.91
CA ILE A 283 10.26 17.41 -1.58
C ILE A 283 10.44 15.88 -1.65
N PHE A 284 9.42 15.13 -1.25
CA PHE A 284 9.41 13.67 -1.20
C PHE A 284 8.27 13.09 -2.04
N LEU A 285 8.52 11.97 -2.73
CA LEU A 285 7.52 11.20 -3.45
C LEU A 285 7.15 9.96 -2.62
N VAL A 286 5.84 9.67 -2.50
CA VAL A 286 5.31 8.54 -1.72
C VAL A 286 4.29 7.76 -2.54
N GLY A 287 4.35 6.44 -2.47
CA GLY A 287 3.42 5.53 -3.14
C GLY A 287 3.46 5.66 -4.66
N ASP A 288 2.30 5.77 -5.31
CA ASP A 288 2.19 5.80 -6.77
C ASP A 288 2.93 6.97 -7.42
N ALA A 289 3.20 8.06 -6.69
CA ALA A 289 4.06 9.14 -7.17
C ALA A 289 5.52 8.68 -7.35
N ALA A 290 5.98 7.73 -6.55
CA ALA A 290 7.33 7.17 -6.57
C ALA A 290 7.42 5.85 -7.35
N HIS A 291 6.40 4.99 -7.32
CA HIS A 291 6.44 3.67 -7.96
C HIS A 291 5.06 3.13 -8.32
N LEU A 292 4.96 2.50 -9.48
CA LEU A 292 3.76 1.86 -9.98
C LEU A 292 3.96 0.34 -10.03
N SER A 293 3.08 -0.40 -9.37
CA SER A 293 3.11 -1.86 -9.32
C SER A 293 1.89 -2.47 -10.00
N PRO A 294 2.05 -3.54 -10.79
CA PRO A 294 0.92 -4.32 -11.30
C PRO A 294 0.10 -4.91 -10.12
N PRO A 295 -1.22 -5.11 -10.27
CA PRO A 295 -2.10 -5.50 -9.16
C PRO A 295 -1.94 -6.96 -8.73
N PHE A 296 -1.25 -7.80 -9.48
CA PHE A 296 -1.19 -9.27 -9.30
C PHE A 296 -0.72 -9.74 -7.91
N ALA A 297 0.03 -8.91 -7.18
CA ALA A 297 0.42 -9.19 -5.80
C ALA A 297 -0.36 -8.36 -4.77
N GLY A 298 -1.23 -7.43 -5.19
CA GLY A 298 -1.99 -6.53 -4.30
C GLY A 298 -1.08 -5.58 -3.49
N GLN A 299 0.08 -5.17 -4.03
CA GLN A 299 1.12 -4.50 -3.24
C GLN A 299 1.33 -3.00 -3.54
N GLY A 300 0.64 -2.40 -4.51
CA GLY A 300 0.82 -0.98 -4.85
C GLY A 300 0.51 -0.06 -3.66
N MET A 301 -0.73 -0.04 -3.19
CA MET A 301 -1.16 0.74 -2.04
C MET A 301 -0.38 0.38 -0.77
N ASN A 302 -0.20 -0.92 -0.49
CA ASN A 302 0.51 -1.39 0.69
C ASN A 302 1.98 -0.94 0.72
N SER A 303 2.67 -0.89 -0.42
CA SER A 303 4.02 -0.33 -0.52
C SER A 303 4.04 1.16 -0.20
N GLY A 304 3.06 1.92 -0.68
CA GLY A 304 2.94 3.34 -0.37
C GLY A 304 2.59 3.63 1.09
N ILE A 305 1.80 2.78 1.75
CA ILE A 305 1.55 2.87 3.20
C ILE A 305 2.86 2.64 3.98
N ARG A 306 3.70 1.68 3.55
CA ARG A 306 5.03 1.49 4.15
C ARG A 306 5.96 2.69 3.91
N ASP A 307 5.85 3.33 2.75
CA ASP A 307 6.61 4.56 2.46
C ASP A 307 6.20 5.69 3.40
N ALA A 308 4.88 5.89 3.57
CA ALA A 308 4.31 6.87 4.49
C ALA A 308 4.78 6.63 5.92
N HIS A 309 4.73 5.37 6.39
CA HIS A 309 5.20 4.99 7.72
C HIS A 309 6.68 5.28 7.93
N ASN A 310 7.53 4.92 6.95
CA ASN A 310 8.97 5.15 7.02
C ASN A 310 9.34 6.64 7.01
N LEU A 311 8.66 7.44 6.19
CA LEU A 311 8.96 8.86 6.01
C LEU A 311 8.43 9.73 7.14
N ALA A 312 7.21 9.48 7.64
CA ALA A 312 6.52 10.39 8.56
C ALA A 312 7.28 10.59 9.88
N TRP A 313 7.73 9.52 10.54
CA TRP A 313 8.48 9.65 11.77
C TRP A 313 9.84 10.36 11.58
N LYS A 314 10.48 10.16 10.42
CA LYS A 314 11.75 10.81 10.09
C LYS A 314 11.57 12.31 9.91
N ILE A 315 10.55 12.73 9.18
CA ILE A 315 10.19 14.15 9.04
C ILE A 315 9.89 14.75 10.41
N ALA A 316 9.07 14.07 11.23
CA ALA A 316 8.73 14.53 12.57
C ALA A 316 9.97 14.69 13.46
N ALA A 317 10.86 13.68 13.48
CA ALA A 317 12.08 13.74 14.28
C ALA A 317 13.01 14.90 13.86
N VAL A 318 13.09 15.21 12.56
CA VAL A 318 13.90 16.32 12.04
C VAL A 318 13.25 17.67 12.34
N ILE A 319 11.94 17.83 12.15
CA ILE A 319 11.22 19.08 12.45
C ILE A 319 11.32 19.42 13.94
N GLN A 320 11.23 18.41 14.80
CA GLN A 320 11.31 18.56 16.25
C GLN A 320 12.75 18.68 16.78
N GLY A 321 13.74 18.69 15.89
CA GLY A 321 15.16 18.82 16.28
C GLY A 321 15.74 17.60 17.01
N ARG A 322 15.01 16.47 17.09
CA ARG A 322 15.47 15.24 17.75
C ARG A 322 16.57 14.53 16.97
N LEU A 323 16.51 14.59 15.65
CA LEU A 323 17.51 13.99 14.76
C LEU A 323 17.87 14.96 13.63
N GLY A 324 19.07 14.82 13.10
CA GLY A 324 19.58 15.70 12.04
C GLY A 324 18.96 15.43 10.67
N PRO A 325 18.96 16.41 9.74
CA PRO A 325 18.30 16.33 8.43
C PRO A 325 18.86 15.25 7.49
N ARG A 326 20.07 14.72 7.76
CA ARG A 326 20.63 13.56 7.03
C ARG A 326 19.78 12.29 7.20
N LEU A 327 18.99 12.19 8.27
CA LEU A 327 18.05 11.10 8.46
C LEU A 327 17.10 10.94 7.25
N LEU A 328 16.68 12.04 6.65
CA LEU A 328 15.76 12.04 5.52
C LEU A 328 16.34 11.41 4.23
N GLU A 329 17.66 11.28 4.13
CA GLU A 329 18.34 10.59 3.02
C GLU A 329 18.09 9.07 3.08
N THR A 330 17.86 8.54 4.28
CA THR A 330 17.65 7.11 4.49
C THR A 330 16.28 6.63 3.99
N TYR A 331 15.33 7.51 3.75
CA TYR A 331 14.00 7.16 3.25
C TYR A 331 14.08 6.35 1.93
N GLU A 332 14.70 6.93 0.91
CA GLU A 332 14.87 6.27 -0.38
C GLU A 332 15.76 5.01 -0.26
N GLN A 333 16.84 5.09 0.52
CA GLN A 333 17.75 3.96 0.73
C GLN A 333 17.06 2.74 1.31
N GLU A 334 16.14 2.93 2.27
CA GLU A 334 15.42 1.85 2.94
C GLU A 334 14.26 1.33 2.12
N ARG A 335 13.54 2.21 1.41
CA ARG A 335 12.27 1.84 0.79
C ARG A 335 12.40 1.37 -0.65
N ARG A 336 13.31 1.97 -1.44
CA ARG A 336 13.41 1.75 -2.88
C ARG A 336 13.63 0.28 -3.25
N LYS A 337 14.56 -0.40 -2.58
CA LYS A 337 14.86 -1.82 -2.88
C LYS A 337 13.66 -2.70 -2.62
N HIS A 338 13.04 -2.58 -1.45
CA HIS A 338 11.88 -3.39 -1.08
C HIS A 338 10.68 -3.14 -2.00
N ALA A 339 10.39 -1.88 -2.36
CA ALA A 339 9.33 -1.56 -3.32
C ALA A 339 9.59 -2.20 -4.70
N TRP A 340 10.86 -2.22 -5.16
CA TRP A 340 11.23 -2.90 -6.39
C TRP A 340 11.04 -4.42 -6.31
N GLU A 341 11.40 -5.04 -5.20
CA GLU A 341 11.18 -6.46 -4.97
C GLU A 341 9.69 -6.83 -4.99
N MET A 342 8.81 -5.96 -4.48
CA MET A 342 7.37 -6.12 -4.58
C MET A 342 6.86 -6.02 -6.02
N ILE A 343 7.40 -5.09 -6.83
CA ILE A 343 7.10 -5.00 -8.26
C ILE A 343 7.55 -6.29 -8.98
N GLN A 344 8.75 -6.78 -8.68
CA GLN A 344 9.26 -8.04 -9.26
C GLN A 344 8.40 -9.25 -8.86
N LEU A 345 7.92 -9.28 -7.62
CA LEU A 345 6.96 -10.30 -7.18
C LEU A 345 5.68 -10.24 -8.02
N ALA A 346 5.10 -9.05 -8.20
CA ALA A 346 3.90 -8.88 -9.01
C ALA A 346 4.11 -9.33 -10.46
N LEU A 347 5.27 -9.02 -11.06
CA LEU A 347 5.63 -9.48 -12.39
C LEU A 347 5.74 -11.02 -12.49
N ARG A 348 6.32 -11.69 -11.47
CA ARG A 348 6.41 -13.15 -11.42
C ARG A 348 5.03 -13.79 -11.27
N MET A 349 4.17 -13.24 -10.41
CA MET A 349 2.80 -13.72 -10.26
C MET A 349 1.99 -13.52 -11.55
N GLY A 350 2.16 -12.39 -12.24
CA GLY A 350 1.56 -12.17 -13.55
C GLY A 350 1.91 -13.26 -14.57
N LYS A 351 3.15 -13.76 -14.58
CA LYS A 351 3.56 -14.87 -15.47
C LYS A 351 2.85 -16.18 -15.14
N VAL A 352 2.53 -16.43 -13.86
CA VAL A 352 1.75 -17.61 -13.43
C VAL A 352 0.29 -17.47 -13.83
N MET A 353 -0.27 -16.27 -13.66
CA MET A 353 -1.69 -15.97 -13.94
C MET A 353 -2.00 -15.91 -15.43
N MET A 354 -1.03 -15.45 -16.25
CA MET A 354 -1.16 -15.26 -17.70
C MET A 354 -0.23 -16.20 -18.46
N PRO A 355 -0.51 -17.49 -18.52
CA PRO A 355 0.31 -18.42 -19.31
C PRO A 355 0.13 -18.09 -20.80
N ARG A 356 1.23 -18.06 -21.57
CA ARG A 356 1.25 -17.64 -22.99
C ARG A 356 0.62 -18.64 -23.95
N SER A 357 0.54 -19.91 -23.55
CA SER A 357 0.01 -20.99 -24.39
C SER A 357 -0.53 -22.12 -23.52
N PHE A 358 -1.30 -23.00 -24.15
CA PHE A 358 -1.82 -24.21 -23.49
C PHE A 358 -0.67 -25.07 -22.92
N TRP A 359 0.42 -25.28 -23.67
CA TRP A 359 1.54 -26.10 -23.23
C TRP A 359 2.29 -25.48 -22.04
N SER A 360 2.48 -24.15 -22.05
CA SER A 360 3.09 -23.45 -20.93
C SER A 360 2.20 -23.50 -19.68
N ALA A 361 0.88 -23.39 -19.85
CA ALA A 361 -0.09 -23.56 -18.77
C ALA A 361 -0.04 -24.98 -18.19
N PHE A 362 -0.07 -25.99 -19.06
CA PHE A 362 -0.04 -27.41 -18.65
C PHE A 362 1.25 -27.72 -17.88
N GLY A 363 2.41 -27.35 -18.40
CA GLY A 363 3.71 -27.58 -17.72
C GLY A 363 3.78 -26.92 -16.35
N LEU A 364 3.35 -25.64 -16.26
CA LEU A 364 3.31 -24.90 -15.01
C LEU A 364 2.37 -25.55 -13.99
N GLN A 365 1.16 -25.91 -14.40
CA GLN A 365 0.14 -26.54 -13.55
C GLN A 365 0.59 -27.92 -13.07
N ALA A 366 1.20 -28.73 -13.95
CA ALA A 366 1.78 -30.02 -13.58
C ALA A 366 2.89 -29.88 -12.53
N ALA A 367 3.78 -28.88 -12.72
CA ALA A 367 4.84 -28.59 -11.74
C ALA A 367 4.25 -28.19 -10.36
N PHE A 368 3.25 -27.33 -10.30
CA PHE A 368 2.62 -26.97 -9.03
C PHE A 368 1.88 -28.15 -8.37
N ARG A 369 1.21 -29.01 -9.14
CA ARG A 369 0.58 -30.23 -8.61
C ARG A 369 1.64 -31.15 -8.01
N LEU A 370 2.77 -31.34 -8.69
CA LEU A 370 3.87 -32.15 -8.20
C LEU A 370 4.49 -31.56 -6.92
N LEU A 371 4.71 -30.25 -6.89
CA LEU A 371 5.20 -29.54 -5.70
C LEU A 371 4.22 -29.60 -4.52
N SER A 372 2.91 -29.70 -4.78
CA SER A 372 1.89 -29.75 -3.74
C SER A 372 1.90 -31.05 -2.92
N VAL A 373 2.44 -32.16 -3.45
CA VAL A 373 2.61 -33.43 -2.71
C VAL A 373 3.85 -33.41 -1.81
N VAL A 374 4.74 -32.43 -1.96
CA VAL A 374 5.95 -32.27 -1.13
C VAL A 374 5.63 -31.27 -0.01
N PRO A 375 5.50 -31.70 1.27
CA PRO A 375 5.04 -30.84 2.36
C PRO A 375 5.80 -29.51 2.53
N PRO A 376 7.16 -29.47 2.48
CA PRO A 376 7.89 -28.19 2.55
C PRO A 376 7.55 -27.22 1.42
N ALA A 377 7.44 -27.72 0.18
CA ALA A 377 7.11 -26.91 -0.99
C ALA A 377 5.65 -26.41 -0.91
N ARG A 378 4.71 -27.28 -0.56
CA ARG A 378 3.32 -26.92 -0.33
C ARG A 378 3.21 -25.80 0.71
N ASN A 379 3.87 -25.95 1.86
CA ASN A 379 3.85 -24.95 2.93
C ASN A 379 4.54 -23.65 2.53
N TYR A 380 5.56 -23.69 1.67
CA TYR A 380 6.20 -22.50 1.14
C TYR A 380 5.23 -21.62 0.34
N PHE A 381 4.41 -22.23 -0.53
CA PHE A 381 3.39 -21.51 -1.30
C PHE A 381 2.17 -21.16 -0.46
N ALA A 382 1.65 -22.10 0.34
CA ALA A 382 0.48 -21.89 1.17
C ALA A 382 0.65 -20.70 2.12
N GLU A 383 1.80 -20.58 2.78
CA GLU A 383 2.12 -19.53 3.73
C GLU A 383 2.73 -18.27 3.08
N MET A 384 2.72 -18.15 1.76
CA MET A 384 3.28 -17.00 1.03
C MET A 384 4.74 -16.70 1.42
N LYS A 385 5.56 -17.71 1.70
CA LYS A 385 6.98 -17.51 2.09
C LYS A 385 7.83 -16.93 0.97
N TYR A 386 7.30 -16.90 -0.26
CA TYR A 386 7.89 -16.25 -1.42
C TYR A 386 7.75 -14.72 -1.42
N LYS A 387 6.85 -14.14 -0.58
CA LYS A 387 6.75 -12.68 -0.41
C LYS A 387 8.05 -12.18 0.23
N PRO A 388 8.75 -11.20 -0.38
CA PRO A 388 9.90 -10.57 0.26
C PRO A 388 9.56 -10.08 1.67
N LYS A 389 10.42 -10.42 2.62
CA LYS A 389 10.25 -9.96 4.00
C LYS A 389 10.61 -8.49 4.10
N PRO A 390 9.89 -7.69 4.92
CA PRO A 390 10.24 -6.31 5.16
C PRO A 390 11.58 -6.22 5.88
N ARG A 391 12.59 -5.79 5.12
CA ARG A 391 13.97 -5.65 5.60
C ARG A 391 14.65 -4.46 4.92
N PHE A 392 15.38 -3.70 5.70
CA PHE A 392 16.30 -2.68 5.23
C PHE A 392 17.71 -3.22 5.22
N ASP A 393 18.42 -3.05 4.10
CA ASP A 393 19.83 -3.45 3.96
C ASP A 393 20.78 -2.25 4.11
N SER A 394 20.23 -1.05 4.12
CA SER A 394 20.95 0.23 4.27
C SER A 394 20.01 1.27 4.88
N GLY A 395 20.56 2.41 5.30
CA GLY A 395 19.81 3.52 5.88
C GLY A 395 20.07 3.69 7.37
N PHE A 396 19.04 3.97 8.14
CA PHE A 396 19.11 4.16 9.59
C PHE A 396 19.11 2.81 10.32
N LEU A 397 20.27 2.17 10.35
CA LEU A 397 20.49 0.87 10.93
C LEU A 397 21.62 0.88 11.95
N ALA A 398 21.50 0.04 12.99
CA ALA A 398 22.61 -0.21 13.90
C ALA A 398 23.81 -0.78 13.15
N ARG A 399 25.00 -0.20 13.36
CA ARG A 399 26.26 -0.73 12.83
C ARG A 399 26.75 -1.80 13.80
N GLY A 400 26.66 -3.07 13.41
CA GLY A 400 27.36 -4.15 14.08
C GLY A 400 28.79 -4.29 13.55
N ASP A 401 29.68 -4.90 14.34
CA ASP A 401 30.98 -5.33 13.86
C ASP A 401 30.80 -6.27 12.66
N LYS A 402 31.67 -6.15 11.65
CA LYS A 402 31.60 -6.92 10.40
C LYS A 402 31.50 -8.45 10.60
N HIS A 403 31.87 -8.95 11.78
CA HIS A 403 31.88 -10.36 12.13
C HIS A 403 30.69 -10.83 13.01
N SER A 404 29.82 -9.92 13.46
CA SER A 404 28.67 -10.26 14.32
C SER A 404 27.36 -9.58 13.90
N ALA A 405 27.17 -9.30 12.61
CA ALA A 405 25.92 -8.71 12.13
C ALA A 405 24.75 -9.67 12.38
N SER A 406 23.94 -9.38 13.39
CA SER A 406 22.73 -10.14 13.68
C SER A 406 21.82 -10.19 12.45
N PRO A 407 21.25 -11.36 12.10
CA PRO A 407 20.30 -11.49 11.00
C PRO A 407 19.00 -10.72 11.26
N LEU A 408 18.82 -10.16 12.46
CA LEU A 408 17.67 -9.36 12.86
C LEU A 408 17.81 -7.89 12.46
N ILE A 409 19.04 -7.40 12.25
CA ILE A 409 19.26 -5.99 11.85
C ILE A 409 18.52 -5.68 10.55
N GLY A 410 17.79 -4.59 10.57
CA GLY A 410 17.00 -4.09 9.45
C GLY A 410 15.67 -4.82 9.21
N ARG A 411 15.34 -5.88 9.95
CA ARG A 411 14.07 -6.58 9.82
C ARG A 411 12.97 -5.86 10.60
N LEU A 412 11.77 -5.87 10.03
CA LEU A 412 10.58 -5.48 10.80
C LEU A 412 10.44 -6.43 11.99
N PHE A 413 10.34 -5.85 13.19
CA PHE A 413 10.21 -6.64 14.41
C PHE A 413 8.85 -7.33 14.45
N PRO A 414 8.77 -8.63 14.82
CA PRO A 414 7.50 -9.32 14.98
C PRO A 414 6.59 -8.63 16.00
N GLN A 415 5.27 -8.73 15.80
CA GLN A 415 4.28 -8.21 16.71
C GLN A 415 3.42 -9.33 17.30
N PRO A 416 3.91 -10.09 18.28
CA PRO A 416 3.12 -11.10 18.97
C PRO A 416 2.09 -10.47 19.90
N GLU A 417 1.09 -11.26 20.29
CA GLU A 417 0.32 -10.96 21.50
C GLU A 417 1.21 -11.13 22.73
N VAL A 418 1.17 -10.14 23.61
CA VAL A 418 1.95 -10.09 24.85
C VAL A 418 0.98 -9.97 26.02
N ARG A 419 1.23 -10.74 27.08
CA ARG A 419 0.52 -10.63 28.33
C ARG A 419 1.38 -9.91 29.36
N ALA A 420 0.89 -8.76 29.85
CA ALA A 420 1.52 -8.00 30.92
C ALA A 420 0.48 -7.74 32.03
N ALA A 421 0.77 -8.22 33.20
CA ALA A 421 -0.15 -8.20 34.37
C ALA A 421 -1.53 -8.81 33.98
N ASP A 422 -2.55 -7.99 33.90
CA ASP A 422 -3.95 -8.34 33.62
C ASP A 422 -4.39 -8.06 32.18
N ARG A 423 -3.49 -7.49 31.34
CA ARG A 423 -3.79 -7.11 29.96
C ARG A 423 -3.07 -8.02 28.96
N THR A 424 -3.80 -8.50 27.97
CA THR A 424 -3.26 -9.14 26.76
C THR A 424 -3.53 -8.24 25.57
N ALA A 425 -2.49 -7.86 24.83
CA ALA A 425 -2.58 -6.99 23.68
C ALA A 425 -1.40 -7.24 22.70
N LEU A 426 -1.46 -6.67 21.50
CA LEU A 426 -0.36 -6.70 20.56
C LEU A 426 0.84 -5.90 21.11
N LEU A 427 2.05 -6.35 20.82
CA LEU A 427 3.28 -5.77 21.38
C LEU A 427 3.38 -4.25 21.21
N ASP A 428 3.01 -3.71 20.05
CA ASP A 428 3.09 -2.26 19.79
C ASP A 428 2.17 -1.44 20.69
N GLU A 429 1.12 -2.02 21.26
CA GLU A 429 0.26 -1.33 22.23
C GLU A 429 0.97 -1.08 23.58
N PHE A 430 2.00 -1.85 23.86
CA PHE A 430 2.87 -1.64 25.03
C PHE A 430 4.06 -0.73 24.71
N LEU A 431 4.63 -0.84 23.48
CA LEU A 431 5.80 -0.08 23.07
C LEU A 431 5.46 1.35 22.65
N GLY A 432 4.24 1.58 22.13
CA GLY A 432 3.82 2.87 21.61
C GLY A 432 4.54 3.24 20.29
N ASN A 433 4.65 4.54 20.03
CA ASN A 433 5.19 5.08 18.78
C ASN A 433 6.62 5.64 18.93
N ASN A 434 7.36 5.23 19.94
CA ASN A 434 8.73 5.65 20.22
C ASN A 434 9.73 4.55 19.89
N PHE A 435 11.03 4.88 19.94
CA PHE A 435 12.06 3.86 19.98
C PHE A 435 11.92 3.02 21.22
N ALA A 436 12.08 1.71 21.09
CA ALA A 436 11.96 0.79 22.20
C ALA A 436 13.18 -0.13 22.28
N LEU A 437 13.66 -0.39 23.46
CA LEU A 437 14.65 -1.42 23.75
C LEU A 437 13.92 -2.65 24.25
N VAL A 438 14.02 -3.75 23.51
CA VAL A 438 13.45 -5.05 23.88
C VAL A 438 14.59 -5.98 24.29
N SER A 439 14.58 -6.43 25.55
CA SER A 439 15.58 -7.37 26.07
C SER A 439 14.95 -8.72 26.41
N LEU A 440 15.76 -9.78 26.30
CA LEU A 440 15.39 -11.09 26.78
C LEU A 440 15.69 -11.22 28.28
N PRO A 441 15.00 -12.13 29.04
CA PRO A 441 15.22 -12.30 30.48
C PRO A 441 16.68 -12.60 30.88
N GLN A 442 17.48 -13.15 29.97
CA GLN A 442 18.91 -13.45 30.18
C GLN A 442 19.85 -12.26 29.90
N THR A 443 19.31 -11.11 29.47
CA THR A 443 20.12 -9.92 29.19
C THR A 443 20.62 -9.34 30.53
N PRO A 444 21.93 -9.07 30.71
CA PRO A 444 22.43 -8.47 31.93
C PRO A 444 21.74 -7.16 32.27
N SER A 445 21.30 -6.98 33.51
CA SER A 445 20.56 -5.77 33.96
C SER A 445 21.37 -4.48 33.78
N ASN A 446 22.70 -4.55 33.87
CA ASN A 446 23.60 -3.40 33.71
C ASN A 446 23.64 -2.83 32.27
N LEU A 447 22.98 -3.47 31.29
CA LEU A 447 22.86 -2.92 29.94
C LEU A 447 21.99 -1.66 29.94
N PHE A 448 20.97 -1.62 30.81
CA PHE A 448 20.04 -0.50 30.92
C PHE A 448 20.68 0.71 31.59
N ASP A 449 21.64 0.49 32.50
CA ASP A 449 22.37 1.57 33.20
C ASP A 449 23.28 2.39 32.29
N LYS A 450 23.55 1.89 31.07
CA LYS A 450 24.40 2.54 30.06
C LYS A 450 23.60 3.37 29.05
N LEU A 451 22.28 3.35 29.13
CA LEU A 451 21.45 4.15 28.24
C LEU A 451 21.37 5.59 28.77
N PRO A 452 21.36 6.60 27.87
CA PRO A 452 21.02 7.97 28.26
C PRO A 452 19.67 8.00 28.99
N ALA A 453 19.53 8.88 29.94
CA ALA A 453 18.31 9.02 30.72
C ALA A 453 17.18 9.73 29.92
N ASP A 454 17.49 10.29 28.72
CA ASP A 454 16.60 11.10 27.90
C ASP A 454 16.19 10.39 26.58
#